data_852239b69e9d4ba27bfc752c6cb2078c
#
_entry.id   852239b69e9d4ba27bfc752c6cb2078c
#
_cell.length_a   1.000
_cell.length_b   1.000
_cell.length_c   1.000
_cell.angle_alpha   90.00
_cell.angle_beta   90.00
_cell.angle_gamma   90.00
#
_symmetry.space_group_name_H-M   'P 1'
#
loop_
_entity.id
_entity.type
_entity.pdbx_description
1 polymer ?
#
loop_
_entity_poly.entity_id
_entity_poly.type
_entity_poly.pdbx_seq_one_letter_code
_entity_poly.pdbx_strand_id
1 'polypeptide(L)'
;HLYPDILNLYGDRGNVTCLKKRLEWRGIDCNVEGVSIGDKLEASKYDLFFIGGGQDFEQGVLLQDLSGEKTAEIKAAIEDEKVFLAICGGYQILGSYYKTWDGQQCDFLGALDLYTVGQKDRMIGNYMYECDDLGGQTVVGFENHSGQTFLGDGVKPIGKVLSGYGNNGKDGYEGARYKNVYATYSHGCLLPKNPAIADMLIRWALERKYPGFQLEPLADTLENRAHSYMEERLRAAQNR
;
A
#
# COMPACT_ATOMS: atom_id res chain seq x y z
N HIS A 1 -5.40 4.05 11.02
CA HIS A 1 -4.43 4.81 10.20
C HIS A 1 -3.17 5.02 11.03
N LEU A 2 -2.07 4.36 10.66
CA LEU A 2 -0.78 4.50 11.35
C LEU A 2 -0.07 5.76 10.85
N TYR A 3 0.39 6.58 11.79
CA TYR A 3 1.14 7.81 11.57
C TYR A 3 0.50 8.80 10.58
N PRO A 4 -0.77 9.17 10.76
CA PRO A 4 -1.50 10.05 9.84
C PRO A 4 -0.88 11.45 9.69
N ASP A 5 -0.11 11.87 10.69
CA ASP A 5 0.52 13.18 10.75
C ASP A 5 1.85 13.25 9.98
N ILE A 6 2.49 12.10 9.76
CA ILE A 6 3.83 11.99 9.19
C ILE A 6 3.77 11.28 7.83
N LEU A 7 3.10 10.12 7.77
CA LEU A 7 3.01 9.30 6.55
C LEU A 7 1.77 9.64 5.74
N ASN A 8 1.77 10.79 5.06
CA ASN A 8 0.62 11.29 4.29
C ASN A 8 1.05 12.05 3.02
N LEU A 9 2.11 11.63 2.36
CA LEU A 9 2.56 12.24 1.13
C LEU A 9 1.58 12.01 -0.02
N TYR A 10 1.58 12.95 -0.97
CA TYR A 10 0.77 12.89 -2.20
C TYR A 10 -0.73 12.64 -2.00
N GLY A 11 -1.25 13.01 -0.82
CA GLY A 11 -2.66 12.87 -0.49
C GLY A 11 -3.11 11.44 -0.13
N ASP A 12 -2.21 10.57 0.32
CA ASP A 12 -2.50 9.18 0.65
C ASP A 12 -3.65 8.99 1.66
N ARG A 13 -3.94 10.01 2.50
CA ARG A 13 -5.15 10.05 3.34
C ARG A 13 -6.44 9.84 2.54
N GLY A 14 -6.46 10.18 1.26
CA GLY A 14 -7.59 9.93 0.37
C GLY A 14 -7.95 8.45 0.24
N ASN A 15 -6.98 7.53 0.45
CA ASN A 15 -7.27 6.10 0.50
C ASN A 15 -8.15 5.75 1.70
N VAL A 16 -7.86 6.30 2.88
CA VAL A 16 -8.67 6.10 4.10
C VAL A 16 -10.08 6.66 3.91
N THR A 17 -10.18 7.86 3.31
CA THR A 17 -11.48 8.48 2.99
C THR A 17 -12.27 7.61 1.99
N CYS A 18 -11.62 7.05 0.98
CA CYS A 18 -12.24 6.16 0.00
C CYS A 18 -12.80 4.90 0.67
N LEU A 19 -12.01 4.21 1.49
CA LEU A 19 -12.45 3.01 2.22
C LEU A 19 -13.67 3.32 3.10
N LYS A 20 -13.58 4.40 3.90
CA LYS A 20 -14.68 4.83 4.77
C LYS A 20 -15.95 5.12 3.98
N LYS A 21 -15.86 5.90 2.90
CA LYS A 21 -17.02 6.25 2.07
C LYS A 21 -17.65 5.03 1.39
N ARG A 22 -16.83 4.11 0.88
CA ARG A 22 -17.34 2.88 0.26
C ARG A 22 -18.06 1.97 1.24
N LEU A 23 -17.68 1.97 2.52
CA LEU A 23 -18.42 1.29 3.61
C LEU A 23 -19.71 2.03 3.94
N GLU A 24 -19.66 3.36 4.16
CA GLU A 24 -20.82 4.20 4.43
C GLU A 24 -21.90 4.08 3.35
N TRP A 25 -21.51 4.07 2.06
CA TRP A 25 -22.48 3.89 0.95
C TRP A 25 -23.16 2.54 0.94
N ARG A 26 -22.61 1.55 1.64
CA ARG A 26 -23.20 0.22 1.85
C ARG A 26 -23.94 0.09 3.19
N GLY A 27 -24.07 1.17 3.95
CA GLY A 27 -24.68 1.15 5.28
C GLY A 27 -23.85 0.42 6.33
N ILE A 28 -22.53 0.30 6.11
CA ILE A 28 -21.61 -0.36 7.04
C ILE A 28 -20.88 0.72 7.84
N ASP A 29 -21.00 0.66 9.15
CA ASP A 29 -20.31 1.57 10.06
C ASP A 29 -18.79 1.35 10.00
N CYS A 30 -18.04 2.45 9.89
CA CYS A 30 -16.59 2.44 9.87
C CYS A 30 -16.03 3.49 10.83
N ASN A 31 -15.35 3.02 11.88
CA ASN A 31 -14.56 3.88 12.75
C ASN A 31 -13.12 3.95 12.25
N VAL A 32 -12.59 5.16 12.13
CA VAL A 32 -11.19 5.41 11.72
C VAL A 32 -10.47 6.06 12.88
N GLU A 33 -9.45 5.40 13.37
CA GLU A 33 -8.58 5.89 14.43
C GLU A 33 -7.17 6.14 13.88
N GLY A 34 -6.55 7.24 14.32
CA GLY A 34 -5.15 7.53 14.08
C GLY A 34 -4.31 6.94 15.21
N VAL A 35 -3.16 6.36 14.87
CA VAL A 35 -2.15 5.92 15.83
C VAL A 35 -0.84 6.59 15.43
N SER A 36 -0.38 7.55 16.22
CA SER A 36 0.80 8.37 15.97
C SER A 36 1.98 8.00 16.88
N ILE A 37 3.04 8.81 16.84
CA ILE A 37 4.21 8.66 17.72
C ILE A 37 3.77 8.77 19.18
N GLY A 38 4.22 7.85 20.01
CA GLY A 38 3.92 7.77 21.44
C GLY A 38 2.59 7.12 21.78
N ASP A 39 1.71 6.89 20.80
CA ASP A 39 0.45 6.18 21.03
C ASP A 39 0.69 4.68 21.17
N LYS A 40 -0.08 4.03 22.03
CA LYS A 40 -0.09 2.57 22.12
C LYS A 40 -0.91 1.97 20.99
N LEU A 41 -0.36 0.98 20.30
CA LEU A 41 -1.09 0.18 19.33
C LEU A 41 -1.63 -1.09 20.00
N GLU A 42 -2.93 -1.27 19.95
CA GLU A 42 -3.60 -2.53 20.31
C GLU A 42 -4.23 -3.10 19.03
N ALA A 43 -3.43 -3.85 18.26
CA ALA A 43 -3.81 -4.27 16.92
C ALA A 43 -5.06 -5.16 16.87
N SER A 44 -5.38 -5.84 17.97
CA SER A 44 -6.61 -6.66 18.10
C SER A 44 -7.90 -5.87 17.88
N LYS A 45 -7.90 -4.56 18.12
CA LYS A 45 -9.08 -3.69 17.98
C LYS A 45 -9.44 -3.37 16.52
N TYR A 46 -8.52 -3.57 15.58
CA TYR A 46 -8.69 -3.10 14.21
C TYR A 46 -8.79 -4.25 13.23
N ASP A 47 -9.51 -4.03 12.15
CA ASP A 47 -9.74 -5.00 11.08
C ASP A 47 -8.85 -4.71 9.85
N LEU A 48 -8.55 -3.41 9.61
CA LEU A 48 -7.74 -2.94 8.49
C LEU A 48 -6.79 -1.83 8.95
N PHE A 49 -5.55 -1.90 8.48
CA PHE A 49 -4.49 -0.94 8.72
C PHE A 49 -4.10 -0.22 7.44
N PHE A 50 -3.89 1.08 7.55
CA PHE A 50 -3.33 1.89 6.48
C PHE A 50 -2.03 2.56 6.92
N ILE A 51 -1.00 2.46 6.09
CA ILE A 51 0.30 3.13 6.28
C ILE A 51 0.61 3.90 5.00
N GLY A 52 0.65 5.22 5.07
CA GLY A 52 0.90 6.08 3.91
C GLY A 52 2.38 6.24 3.55
N GLY A 53 2.63 7.05 2.53
CA GLY A 53 3.99 7.40 2.09
C GLY A 53 4.64 8.47 2.97
N GLY A 54 5.96 8.40 3.09
CA GLY A 54 6.82 9.36 3.78
C GLY A 54 8.16 9.50 3.07
N GLN A 55 8.93 10.53 3.46
CA GLN A 55 10.30 10.72 3.01
C GLN A 55 11.28 9.95 3.91
N ASP A 56 12.51 9.76 3.45
CA ASP A 56 13.56 9.01 4.16
C ASP A 56 13.80 9.53 5.59
N PHE A 57 13.75 10.86 5.79
CA PHE A 57 13.91 11.47 7.11
C PHE A 57 12.75 11.08 8.05
N GLU A 58 11.54 11.09 7.56
CA GLU A 58 10.34 10.73 8.33
C GLU A 58 10.37 9.27 8.75
N GLN A 59 10.90 8.38 7.91
CA GLN A 59 11.11 6.98 8.25
C GLN A 59 12.09 6.82 9.42
N GLY A 60 13.19 7.58 9.44
CA GLY A 60 14.17 7.57 10.54
C GLY A 60 13.59 7.98 11.90
N VAL A 61 12.71 8.98 11.91
CA VAL A 61 11.99 9.41 13.12
C VAL A 61 11.03 8.33 13.61
N LEU A 62 10.33 7.68 12.68
CA LEU A 62 9.37 6.64 13.02
C LEU A 62 10.01 5.38 13.59
N LEU A 63 11.23 5.04 13.19
CA LEU A 63 11.92 3.84 13.66
C LEU A 63 12.13 3.82 15.18
N GLN A 64 12.25 4.98 15.82
CA GLN A 64 12.37 5.06 17.27
C GLN A 64 11.06 4.67 17.98
N ASP A 65 9.91 5.04 17.39
CA ASP A 65 8.58 4.69 17.90
C ASP A 65 8.15 3.28 17.46
N LEU A 66 8.55 2.86 16.26
CA LEU A 66 8.36 1.52 15.72
C LEU A 66 9.37 0.52 16.34
N SER A 67 9.51 0.54 17.65
CA SER A 67 10.38 -0.37 18.40
C SER A 67 9.55 -1.17 19.40
N GLY A 68 10.07 -2.34 19.80
CA GLY A 68 9.48 -3.13 20.86
C GLY A 68 8.02 -3.55 20.62
N GLU A 69 7.10 -3.07 21.48
CA GLU A 69 5.70 -3.53 21.50
C GLU A 69 4.93 -3.20 20.21
N LYS A 70 5.10 -2.00 19.66
CA LYS A 70 4.36 -1.59 18.45
C LYS A 70 4.73 -2.43 17.23
N THR A 71 6.01 -2.75 17.07
CA THR A 71 6.47 -3.68 16.02
C THR A 71 5.91 -5.08 16.22
N ALA A 72 5.88 -5.57 17.46
CA ALA A 72 5.31 -6.88 17.77
C ALA A 72 3.82 -6.94 17.44
N GLU A 73 3.05 -5.90 17.77
CA GLU A 73 1.63 -5.78 17.44
C GLU A 73 1.39 -5.78 15.91
N ILE A 74 2.20 -5.03 15.15
CA ILE A 74 2.08 -5.00 13.68
C ILE A 74 2.37 -6.39 13.09
N LYS A 75 3.46 -7.02 13.51
CA LYS A 75 3.80 -8.37 13.04
C LYS A 75 2.73 -9.39 13.39
N ALA A 76 2.23 -9.37 14.62
CA ALA A 76 1.17 -10.25 15.07
C ALA A 76 -0.13 -10.04 14.27
N ALA A 77 -0.48 -8.79 13.95
CA ALA A 77 -1.64 -8.47 13.13
C ALA A 77 -1.50 -8.98 11.68
N ILE A 78 -0.30 -8.87 11.09
CA ILE A 78 -0.01 -9.43 9.77
C ILE A 78 -0.12 -10.96 9.79
N GLU A 79 0.46 -11.60 10.79
CA GLU A 79 0.39 -13.05 10.96
C GLU A 79 -1.04 -13.57 11.22
N ASP A 80 -1.87 -12.76 11.89
CA ASP A 80 -3.30 -12.98 12.12
C ASP A 80 -4.18 -12.61 10.89
N GLU A 81 -3.56 -12.39 9.74
CA GLU A 81 -4.22 -12.08 8.46
C GLU A 81 -5.10 -10.83 8.47
N LYS A 82 -4.84 -9.88 9.36
CA LYS A 82 -5.49 -8.56 9.28
C LYS A 82 -5.06 -7.85 8.01
N VAL A 83 -5.94 -7.02 7.49
CA VAL A 83 -5.71 -6.35 6.21
C VAL A 83 -4.78 -5.15 6.39
N PHE A 84 -3.76 -5.06 5.54
CA PHE A 84 -2.86 -3.92 5.47
C PHE A 84 -2.83 -3.34 4.07
N LEU A 85 -3.00 -2.02 3.96
CA LEU A 85 -2.64 -1.24 2.79
C LEU A 85 -1.45 -0.37 3.16
N ALA A 86 -0.30 -0.59 2.52
CA ALA A 86 0.93 0.15 2.77
C ALA A 86 1.45 0.80 1.49
N ILE A 87 1.68 2.12 1.52
CA ILE A 87 2.07 2.91 0.36
C ILE A 87 3.51 3.42 0.52
N CYS A 88 4.35 3.19 -0.48
CA CYS A 88 5.70 3.76 -0.63
C CYS A 88 6.57 3.65 0.64
N GLY A 89 6.72 4.72 1.43
CA GLY A 89 7.45 4.66 2.70
C GLY A 89 6.86 3.64 3.68
N GLY A 90 5.54 3.55 3.75
CA GLY A 90 4.84 2.53 4.54
C GLY A 90 5.09 1.12 4.04
N TYR A 91 5.21 0.93 2.72
CA TYR A 91 5.61 -0.33 2.10
C TYR A 91 7.03 -0.72 2.52
N GLN A 92 7.97 0.22 2.40
CA GLN A 92 9.39 0.00 2.73
C GLN A 92 9.59 -0.37 4.20
N ILE A 93 8.92 0.35 5.12
CA ILE A 93 9.02 0.14 6.58
C ILE A 93 8.63 -1.28 7.00
N LEU A 94 7.73 -1.95 6.27
CA LEU A 94 7.36 -3.35 6.55
C LEU A 94 8.49 -4.33 6.25
N GLY A 95 9.48 -3.95 5.44
CA GLY A 95 10.63 -4.77 5.07
C GLY A 95 11.68 -4.92 6.17
N SER A 96 12.79 -5.56 5.81
CA SER A 96 13.90 -5.84 6.74
C SER A 96 14.80 -4.62 6.95
N TYR A 97 15.14 -3.90 5.89
CA TYR A 97 16.00 -2.71 5.97
C TYR A 97 15.84 -1.80 4.75
N TYR A 98 16.27 -0.55 4.93
CA TYR A 98 16.52 0.41 3.86
C TYR A 98 18.00 0.77 3.84
N LYS A 99 18.65 0.62 2.69
CA LYS A 99 20.01 1.07 2.48
C LYS A 99 20.00 2.31 1.57
N THR A 100 20.47 3.45 2.09
CA THR A 100 20.56 4.71 1.33
C THR A 100 21.59 4.61 0.19
N TRP A 101 21.49 5.50 -0.80
CA TRP A 101 22.42 5.53 -1.94
C TRP A 101 23.88 5.77 -1.54
N ASP A 102 24.14 6.44 -0.39
CA ASP A 102 25.46 6.71 0.18
C ASP A 102 25.96 5.59 1.11
N GLY A 103 25.19 4.51 1.25
CA GLY A 103 25.59 3.28 1.92
C GLY A 103 25.17 3.17 3.39
N GLN A 104 24.47 4.16 3.96
CA GLN A 104 23.91 4.01 5.30
C GLN A 104 22.75 3.01 5.29
N GLN A 105 22.65 2.18 6.31
CA GLN A 105 21.57 1.21 6.46
C GLN A 105 20.75 1.51 7.70
N CYS A 106 19.43 1.48 7.53
CA CYS A 106 18.45 1.56 8.60
C CYS A 106 17.65 0.26 8.63
N ASP A 107 17.68 -0.45 9.74
CA ASP A 107 16.85 -1.64 9.92
C ASP A 107 15.40 -1.23 10.14
N PHE A 108 14.49 -1.94 9.47
CA PHE A 108 13.06 -1.71 9.52
C PHE A 108 12.34 -2.80 10.31
N LEU A 109 11.01 -2.87 10.21
CA LEU A 109 10.23 -3.80 11.02
C LEU A 109 10.58 -5.28 10.77
N GLY A 110 11.02 -5.65 9.56
CA GLY A 110 11.22 -7.06 9.20
C GLY A 110 9.93 -7.87 9.33
N ALA A 111 8.80 -7.26 8.99
CA ALA A 111 7.51 -7.93 8.99
C ALA A 111 7.26 -8.68 7.67
N LEU A 112 7.89 -8.23 6.59
CA LEU A 112 7.89 -8.87 5.29
C LEU A 112 9.32 -9.19 4.85
N ASP A 113 9.49 -10.30 4.14
CA ASP A 113 10.77 -10.69 3.55
C ASP A 113 11.05 -9.85 2.29
N LEU A 114 11.47 -8.63 2.51
CA LEU A 114 11.87 -7.68 1.47
C LEU A 114 12.87 -6.67 2.02
N TYR A 115 13.60 -6.03 1.14
CA TYR A 115 14.50 -4.93 1.48
C TYR A 115 14.52 -3.87 0.38
N THR A 116 14.96 -2.66 0.72
CA THR A 116 15.01 -1.53 -0.20
C THR A 116 16.41 -0.94 -0.28
N VAL A 117 16.83 -0.59 -1.49
CA VAL A 117 18.10 0.09 -1.77
C VAL A 117 17.81 1.42 -2.46
N GLY A 118 18.13 2.52 -1.81
CA GLY A 118 17.99 3.87 -2.35
C GLY A 118 18.93 4.13 -3.52
N GLN A 119 18.47 4.90 -4.49
CA GLN A 119 19.23 5.36 -5.65
C GLN A 119 19.24 6.89 -5.67
N LYS A 120 20.20 7.48 -6.43
CA LYS A 120 20.22 8.94 -6.66
C LYS A 120 19.06 9.39 -7.53
N ASP A 121 18.78 8.61 -8.57
CA ASP A 121 17.71 8.90 -9.51
C ASP A 121 16.38 8.41 -8.96
N ARG A 122 15.33 9.16 -9.24
CA ARG A 122 13.98 8.84 -8.83
C ARG A 122 13.18 8.24 -9.97
N MET A 123 12.42 7.23 -9.64
CA MET A 123 11.39 6.64 -10.49
C MET A 123 10.10 7.44 -10.28
N ILE A 124 9.73 8.26 -11.28
CA ILE A 124 8.60 9.20 -11.18
C ILE A 124 7.75 9.09 -12.42
N GLY A 125 6.46 8.94 -12.25
CA GLY A 125 5.50 8.99 -13.35
C GLY A 125 4.16 8.36 -13.03
N ASN A 126 3.23 8.55 -13.96
CA ASN A 126 2.05 7.70 -13.96
C ASN A 126 2.45 6.32 -14.45
N TYR A 127 1.92 5.29 -13.81
CA TYR A 127 2.23 3.92 -14.17
C TYR A 127 1.02 3.00 -14.09
N MET A 128 1.17 1.79 -14.59
CA MET A 128 0.11 0.80 -14.69
C MET A 128 0.69 -0.61 -14.54
N TYR A 129 -0.02 -1.47 -13.84
CA TYR A 129 0.29 -2.89 -13.71
C TYR A 129 -0.96 -3.77 -13.76
N GLU A 130 -0.80 -5.03 -14.10
CA GLU A 130 -1.82 -6.06 -13.96
C GLU A 130 -1.79 -6.60 -12.54
N CYS A 131 -2.94 -6.62 -11.86
CA CYS A 131 -3.05 -7.08 -10.48
C CYS A 131 -3.49 -8.55 -10.44
N ASP A 132 -2.67 -9.41 -9.84
CA ASP A 132 -2.91 -10.85 -9.76
C ASP A 132 -4.16 -11.18 -8.92
N ASP A 133 -4.35 -10.50 -7.79
CA ASP A 133 -5.52 -10.68 -6.90
C ASP A 133 -6.85 -10.25 -7.54
N LEU A 134 -6.80 -9.49 -8.65
CA LEU A 134 -7.97 -9.09 -9.44
C LEU A 134 -8.08 -9.83 -10.77
N GLY A 135 -7.41 -10.97 -10.91
CA GLY A 135 -7.45 -11.77 -12.13
C GLY A 135 -6.86 -11.09 -13.36
N GLY A 136 -5.85 -10.24 -13.15
CA GLY A 136 -5.16 -9.52 -14.23
C GLY A 136 -5.81 -8.20 -14.64
N GLN A 137 -6.77 -7.68 -13.87
CA GLN A 137 -7.27 -6.33 -14.11
C GLN A 137 -6.16 -5.30 -13.90
N THR A 138 -6.18 -4.24 -14.72
CA THR A 138 -5.22 -3.15 -14.62
C THR A 138 -5.45 -2.31 -13.37
N VAL A 139 -4.36 -1.82 -12.82
CA VAL A 139 -4.32 -0.83 -11.74
C VAL A 139 -3.51 0.36 -12.24
N VAL A 140 -4.04 1.57 -12.09
CA VAL A 140 -3.38 2.80 -12.50
C VAL A 140 -2.98 3.61 -11.27
N GLY A 141 -1.76 4.15 -11.27
CA GLY A 141 -1.21 4.89 -10.15
C GLY A 141 -0.21 5.95 -10.57
N PHE A 142 0.38 6.56 -9.57
CA PHE A 142 1.51 7.46 -9.71
C PHE A 142 2.63 6.97 -8.79
N GLU A 143 3.82 6.74 -9.33
CA GLU A 143 5.00 6.37 -8.56
C GLU A 143 5.95 7.55 -8.41
N ASN A 144 6.56 7.70 -7.25
CA ASN A 144 7.59 8.70 -6.99
C ASN A 144 8.49 8.24 -5.84
N HIS A 145 9.49 7.44 -6.17
CA HIS A 145 10.42 6.88 -5.19
C HIS A 145 11.84 6.76 -5.77
N SER A 146 12.84 6.80 -4.90
CA SER A 146 14.24 6.48 -5.22
C SER A 146 14.64 5.08 -4.73
N GLY A 147 13.85 4.49 -3.85
CA GLY A 147 14.08 3.15 -3.35
C GLY A 147 13.75 2.08 -4.37
N GLN A 148 14.66 1.14 -4.57
CA GLN A 148 14.46 -0.09 -5.31
C GLN A 148 14.19 -1.20 -4.31
N THR A 149 12.97 -1.76 -4.33
CA THR A 149 12.57 -2.85 -3.43
C THR A 149 12.74 -4.20 -4.10
N PHE A 150 13.30 -5.13 -3.35
CA PHE A 150 13.55 -6.52 -3.75
C PHE A 150 12.82 -7.45 -2.79
N LEU A 151 12.08 -8.39 -3.35
CA LEU A 151 11.29 -9.37 -2.60
C LEU A 151 12.12 -10.62 -2.32
N GLY A 152 11.98 -11.18 -1.13
CA GLY A 152 12.48 -12.50 -0.76
C GLY A 152 11.47 -13.60 -1.05
N ASP A 153 11.84 -14.84 -0.71
CA ASP A 153 11.08 -16.05 -1.09
C ASP A 153 9.68 -16.13 -0.47
N GLY A 154 9.47 -15.50 0.68
CA GLY A 154 8.19 -15.53 1.40
C GLY A 154 7.13 -14.56 0.90
N VAL A 155 7.47 -13.66 -0.03
CA VAL A 155 6.63 -12.57 -0.49
C VAL A 155 6.47 -12.59 -2.00
N LYS A 156 5.25 -12.40 -2.50
CA LYS A 156 4.97 -12.34 -3.94
C LYS A 156 4.74 -10.89 -4.37
N PRO A 157 5.03 -10.52 -5.63
CA PRO A 157 4.55 -9.24 -6.15
C PRO A 157 3.01 -9.21 -6.18
N ILE A 158 2.43 -8.01 -6.18
CA ILE A 158 0.98 -7.84 -6.36
C ILE A 158 0.58 -7.87 -7.83
N GLY A 159 1.55 -7.71 -8.73
CA GLY A 159 1.27 -7.76 -10.16
C GLY A 159 2.47 -7.45 -11.03
N LYS A 160 2.21 -7.47 -12.34
CA LYS A 160 3.20 -7.25 -13.39
C LYS A 160 3.07 -5.83 -13.95
N VAL A 161 4.18 -5.10 -14.00
CA VAL A 161 4.22 -3.75 -14.56
C VAL A 161 3.98 -3.80 -16.08
N LEU A 162 3.03 -3.00 -16.53
CA LEU A 162 2.76 -2.77 -17.95
C LEU A 162 3.37 -1.47 -18.45
N SER A 163 3.45 -0.45 -17.59
CA SER A 163 4.04 0.85 -17.89
C SER A 163 4.55 1.47 -16.59
N GLY A 164 5.78 1.97 -16.57
CA GLY A 164 6.44 2.53 -15.40
C GLY A 164 7.57 1.65 -14.88
N TYR A 165 7.97 1.86 -13.63
CA TYR A 165 9.15 1.24 -13.03
C TYR A 165 8.81 0.11 -12.05
N GLY A 166 7.72 0.27 -11.28
CA GLY A 166 7.35 -0.70 -10.25
C GLY A 166 8.37 -0.77 -9.10
N ASN A 167 8.57 -1.97 -8.55
CA ASN A 167 9.41 -2.18 -7.36
C ASN A 167 10.84 -1.64 -7.50
N ASN A 168 11.46 -1.80 -8.66
CA ASN A 168 12.89 -1.49 -8.81
C ASN A 168 13.31 -1.09 -10.23
N GLY A 169 12.38 -1.00 -11.17
CA GLY A 169 12.64 -0.67 -12.57
C GLY A 169 13.40 -1.74 -13.35
N LYS A 170 13.54 -2.96 -12.83
CA LYS A 170 14.38 -4.02 -13.42
C LYS A 170 13.64 -5.35 -13.60
N ASP A 171 12.92 -5.79 -12.61
CA ASP A 171 12.28 -7.12 -12.60
C ASP A 171 10.88 -7.15 -13.24
N GLY A 172 10.30 -5.96 -13.52
CA GLY A 172 8.99 -5.84 -14.15
C GLY A 172 7.82 -6.15 -13.22
N TYR A 173 8.03 -6.14 -11.93
CA TYR A 173 7.00 -6.40 -10.93
C TYR A 173 6.70 -5.18 -10.06
N GLU A 174 5.51 -5.18 -9.49
CA GLU A 174 5.03 -4.14 -8.58
C GLU A 174 4.60 -4.73 -7.25
N GLY A 175 4.93 -3.98 -6.18
CA GLY A 175 4.43 -4.18 -4.84
C GLY A 175 4.81 -5.48 -4.18
N ALA A 176 4.17 -5.75 -3.05
CA ALA A 176 4.36 -6.95 -2.25
C ALA A 176 3.04 -7.45 -1.68
N ARG A 177 2.83 -8.74 -1.79
CA ARG A 177 1.68 -9.49 -1.30
C ARG A 177 2.16 -10.55 -0.31
N TYR A 178 1.72 -10.44 0.93
CA TYR A 178 1.92 -11.45 1.97
C TYR A 178 0.65 -11.54 2.81
N LYS A 179 0.02 -12.71 2.89
CA LYS A 179 -1.30 -12.87 3.54
C LYS A 179 -2.27 -11.77 3.05
N ASN A 180 -2.83 -10.94 3.93
CA ASN A 180 -3.70 -9.82 3.59
C ASN A 180 -2.98 -8.45 3.58
N VAL A 181 -1.67 -8.46 3.41
CA VAL A 181 -0.90 -7.23 3.15
C VAL A 181 -0.89 -6.93 1.66
N TYR A 182 -1.31 -5.74 1.29
CA TYR A 182 -1.20 -5.16 -0.04
C TYR A 182 -0.30 -3.93 0.07
N ALA A 183 0.95 -4.06 -0.35
CA ALA A 183 1.96 -3.02 -0.28
C ALA A 183 2.38 -2.60 -1.69
N THR A 184 2.48 -1.30 -1.97
CA THR A 184 2.65 -0.76 -3.32
C THR A 184 3.37 0.58 -3.32
N TYR A 185 3.97 0.94 -4.45
CA TYR A 185 4.47 2.29 -4.70
C TYR A 185 3.39 3.24 -5.28
N SER A 186 2.17 2.78 -5.48
CA SER A 186 1.06 3.57 -6.04
C SER A 186 0.60 4.68 -5.12
N HIS A 187 0.98 5.90 -5.45
CA HIS A 187 0.51 7.14 -4.83
C HIS A 187 -0.66 7.81 -5.58
N GLY A 188 -1.04 8.99 -5.08
CA GLY A 188 -2.05 9.86 -5.65
C GLY A 188 -3.45 9.32 -5.44
N CYS A 189 -3.75 8.89 -4.22
CA CYS A 189 -4.96 8.18 -3.82
C CYS A 189 -5.22 7.00 -4.77
N LEU A 190 -4.54 5.88 -4.51
CA LEU A 190 -4.69 4.65 -5.29
C LEU A 190 -6.14 4.23 -5.45
N LEU A 191 -6.87 4.17 -4.33
CA LEU A 191 -8.18 3.53 -4.26
C LEU A 191 -9.29 4.23 -5.06
N PRO A 192 -9.40 5.57 -5.08
CA PRO A 192 -10.45 6.24 -5.86
C PRO A 192 -10.38 5.98 -7.38
N LYS A 193 -9.20 5.68 -7.91
CA LYS A 193 -9.01 5.35 -9.33
C LYS A 193 -9.07 3.84 -9.61
N ASN A 194 -9.08 3.04 -8.55
CA ASN A 194 -9.07 1.58 -8.62
C ASN A 194 -10.08 1.02 -7.62
N PRO A 195 -11.39 1.20 -7.86
CA PRO A 195 -12.44 0.80 -6.92
C PRO A 195 -12.42 -0.70 -6.63
N ALA A 196 -11.97 -1.52 -7.57
CA ALA A 196 -11.83 -2.96 -7.38
C ALA A 196 -10.81 -3.32 -6.28
N ILE A 197 -9.69 -2.56 -6.16
CA ILE A 197 -8.73 -2.72 -5.06
C ILE A 197 -9.37 -2.33 -3.72
N ALA A 198 -10.10 -1.21 -3.68
CA ALA A 198 -10.78 -0.78 -2.45
C ALA A 198 -11.77 -1.84 -1.95
N ASP A 199 -12.58 -2.38 -2.86
CA ASP A 199 -13.57 -3.41 -2.52
C ASP A 199 -12.92 -4.75 -2.17
N MET A 200 -11.81 -5.09 -2.79
CA MET A 200 -11.02 -6.26 -2.42
C MET A 200 -10.52 -6.18 -0.96
N LEU A 201 -9.92 -5.05 -0.58
CA LEU A 201 -9.43 -4.84 0.79
C LEU A 201 -10.56 -4.84 1.82
N ILE A 202 -11.68 -4.18 1.51
CA ILE A 202 -12.89 -4.19 2.35
C ILE A 202 -13.43 -5.61 2.50
N ARG A 203 -13.52 -6.36 1.41
CA ARG A 203 -14.01 -7.75 1.42
C ARG A 203 -13.11 -8.63 2.30
N TRP A 204 -11.78 -8.56 2.16
CA TRP A 204 -10.86 -9.34 3.02
C TRP A 204 -11.08 -9.04 4.50
N ALA A 205 -11.25 -7.76 4.88
CA ALA A 205 -11.49 -7.38 6.27
C ALA A 205 -12.83 -7.90 6.79
N LEU A 206 -13.89 -7.81 5.98
CA LEU A 206 -15.24 -8.25 6.37
C LEU A 206 -15.37 -9.77 6.39
N GLU A 207 -14.80 -10.49 5.42
CA GLU A 207 -14.80 -11.96 5.40
C GLU A 207 -14.05 -12.55 6.60
N ARG A 208 -12.93 -11.93 6.98
CA ARG A 208 -12.19 -12.33 8.17
C ARG A 208 -13.02 -12.17 9.44
N LYS A 209 -13.78 -11.07 9.55
CA LYS A 209 -14.60 -10.77 10.71
C LYS A 209 -15.95 -11.49 10.70
N TYR A 210 -16.53 -11.65 9.53
CA TYR A 210 -17.86 -12.24 9.30
C TYR A 210 -17.77 -13.27 8.16
N PRO A 211 -17.36 -14.51 8.46
CA PRO A 211 -17.20 -15.54 7.43
C PRO A 211 -18.43 -15.69 6.54
N GLY A 212 -18.28 -15.66 5.24
CA GLY A 212 -19.35 -15.75 4.25
C GLY A 212 -20.05 -14.41 3.95
N PHE A 213 -19.54 -13.28 4.45
CA PHE A 213 -20.07 -11.96 4.13
C PHE A 213 -19.96 -11.67 2.62
N GLN A 214 -21.06 -11.17 2.04
CA GLN A 214 -21.10 -10.74 0.65
C GLN A 214 -21.11 -9.22 0.58
N LEU A 215 -20.13 -8.64 -0.09
CA LEU A 215 -20.03 -7.20 -0.28
C LEU A 215 -20.90 -6.77 -1.47
N GLU A 216 -21.93 -5.97 -1.20
CA GLU A 216 -22.80 -5.43 -2.24
C GLU A 216 -22.01 -4.54 -3.22
N PRO A 217 -22.22 -4.68 -4.54
CA PRO A 217 -21.55 -3.84 -5.52
C PRO A 217 -21.99 -2.38 -5.44
N LEU A 218 -21.10 -1.45 -5.80
CA LEU A 218 -21.42 -0.04 -5.99
C LEU A 218 -21.43 0.32 -7.48
N ALA A 219 -22.13 1.40 -7.82
CA ALA A 219 -22.15 1.95 -9.17
C ALA A 219 -20.90 2.81 -9.41
N ASP A 220 -19.77 2.17 -9.72
CA ASP A 220 -18.45 2.80 -9.90
C ASP A 220 -18.26 3.46 -11.29
N THR A 221 -19.29 4.10 -11.83
CA THR A 221 -19.28 4.66 -13.21
C THR A 221 -18.22 5.76 -13.37
N LEU A 222 -18.09 6.66 -12.39
CA LEU A 222 -17.12 7.77 -12.45
C LEU A 222 -15.70 7.28 -12.21
N GLU A 223 -15.52 6.39 -11.24
CA GLU A 223 -14.25 5.76 -10.89
C GLU A 223 -13.70 4.97 -12.08
N ASN A 224 -14.52 4.12 -12.68
CA ASN A 224 -14.15 3.31 -13.84
C ASN A 224 -13.83 4.21 -15.06
N ARG A 225 -14.56 5.32 -15.26
CA ARG A 225 -14.24 6.28 -16.32
C ARG A 225 -12.89 6.95 -16.08
N ALA A 226 -12.59 7.35 -14.86
CA ALA A 226 -11.29 7.94 -14.51
C ALA A 226 -10.14 6.93 -14.68
N HIS A 227 -10.37 5.67 -14.30
CA HIS A 227 -9.44 4.57 -14.50
C HIS A 227 -9.15 4.38 -16.00
N SER A 228 -10.18 4.16 -16.82
CA SER A 228 -10.04 3.91 -18.26
C SER A 228 -9.34 5.08 -18.97
N TYR A 229 -9.63 6.32 -18.60
CA TYR A 229 -8.94 7.48 -19.16
C TYR A 229 -7.42 7.45 -18.89
N MET A 230 -7.02 7.07 -17.68
CA MET A 230 -5.58 6.94 -17.35
C MET A 230 -4.93 5.78 -18.07
N GLU A 231 -5.60 4.64 -18.15
CA GLU A 231 -5.14 3.47 -18.88
C GLU A 231 -4.89 3.79 -20.36
N GLU A 232 -5.86 4.42 -21.04
CA GLU A 232 -5.74 4.84 -22.44
C GLU A 232 -4.54 5.77 -22.66
N ARG A 233 -4.35 6.74 -21.77
CA ARG A 233 -3.18 7.65 -21.83
C ARG A 233 -1.86 6.94 -21.71
N LEU A 234 -1.74 5.97 -20.78
CA LEU A 234 -0.52 5.21 -20.57
C LEU A 234 -0.21 4.31 -21.76
N ARG A 235 -1.21 3.62 -22.30
CA ARG A 235 -1.07 2.81 -23.53
C ARG A 235 -0.66 3.65 -24.74
N ALA A 236 -1.25 4.85 -24.90
CA ALA A 236 -0.89 5.77 -25.98
C ALA A 236 0.55 6.31 -25.85
N ALA A 237 1.07 6.46 -24.63
CA ALA A 237 2.45 6.90 -24.41
C ALA A 237 3.50 5.83 -24.74
N GLN A 238 3.17 4.55 -24.61
CA GLN A 238 4.04 3.42 -24.95
C GLN A 238 4.21 3.23 -26.47
N ASN A 239 3.27 3.70 -27.27
CA ASN A 239 3.26 3.58 -28.73
C ASN A 239 3.96 4.74 -29.46
N ARG A 240 4.59 5.66 -28.71
CA ARG A 240 5.36 6.80 -29.25
C ARG A 240 6.87 6.60 -29.07
#